data_75969e373be18a9c863f36e0b5960ba6
#
_entry.id   75969e373be18a9c863f36e0b5960ba6
#
_cell.length_a   1.000
_cell.length_b   1.000
_cell.length_c   1.000
_cell.angle_alpha   90.00
_cell.angle_beta   90.00
_cell.angle_gamma   90.00
#
_symmetry.space_group_name_H-M   'P 1'
#
loop_
_entity.id
_entity.type
_entity.pdbx_description
1 polymer ?
#
loop_
_entity_poly.entity_id
_entity_poly.type
_entity_poly.pdbx_seq_one_letter_code
_entity_poly.pdbx_strand_id
1 'polypeptide(L)'
;MAVESLRTVSSAPYQDGYEHVVAVATVALDPADPANAAIVDLARARRDSDGLVRFETDVVLLRAPRPGGLLQVVANRGLVTGLPYSAGLARVAPTGQIAAGDGWVLRRGLSVLWVGWQWDIERRPGAVGLDAPEALGDDGEPLRGQARLGFQPVAGQARRRLADEVLPIMGQFQALAAADPGEPAAALTERDWFNGPPRTVPRDRWRFTDREHVELDGGFAARRHYELTYTTRRCPVNASYRCSRACRPFAPITPG
;
A
#
# COMPACT_ATOMS: atom_id res chain seq x y z
N MET A 1 2.60 -15.88 -14.72
CA MET A 1 1.89 -14.58 -14.53
C MET A 1 1.51 -14.05 -15.89
N ALA A 2 0.22 -13.79 -16.13
CA ALA A 2 -0.25 -13.21 -17.38
C ALA A 2 -1.12 -11.98 -17.08
N VAL A 3 -0.88 -10.89 -17.81
CA VAL A 3 -1.84 -9.79 -17.93
C VAL A 3 -2.88 -10.26 -18.95
N GLU A 4 -4.11 -10.47 -18.49
CA GLU A 4 -5.20 -10.93 -19.36
C GLU A 4 -5.84 -9.79 -20.15
N SER A 5 -5.95 -8.63 -19.52
CA SER A 5 -6.55 -7.46 -20.16
C SER A 5 -5.94 -6.15 -19.64
N LEU A 6 -6.02 -5.13 -20.49
CA LEU A 6 -5.71 -3.75 -20.14
C LEU A 6 -6.89 -2.88 -20.60
N ARG A 7 -7.64 -2.37 -19.64
CA ARG A 7 -8.80 -1.51 -19.87
C ARG A 7 -8.43 -0.05 -19.66
N THR A 8 -8.44 0.74 -20.73
CA THR A 8 -8.23 2.19 -20.63
C THR A 8 -9.38 2.85 -19.88
N VAL A 9 -9.05 3.62 -18.85
CA VAL A 9 -9.99 4.43 -18.09
C VAL A 9 -10.09 5.83 -18.68
N SER A 10 -8.94 6.42 -19.00
CA SER A 10 -8.86 7.72 -19.69
C SER A 10 -7.60 7.82 -20.52
N SER A 11 -7.65 8.65 -21.55
CA SER A 11 -6.51 9.01 -22.37
C SER A 11 -6.62 10.49 -22.74
N ALA A 12 -5.51 11.21 -22.66
CA ALA A 12 -5.44 12.64 -22.96
C ALA A 12 -4.11 12.99 -23.63
N PRO A 13 -4.11 13.96 -24.55
CA PRO A 13 -2.87 14.49 -25.10
C PRO A 13 -1.96 15.06 -24.01
N TYR A 14 -0.66 14.86 -24.18
CA TYR A 14 0.39 15.42 -23.34
C TYR A 14 1.40 16.19 -24.21
N GLN A 15 2.39 16.84 -23.57
CA GLN A 15 3.42 17.62 -24.28
C GLN A 15 4.16 16.79 -25.32
N ASP A 16 4.68 17.45 -26.35
CA ASP A 16 5.52 16.88 -27.42
C ASP A 16 4.89 15.68 -28.14
N GLY A 17 3.56 15.65 -28.24
CA GLY A 17 2.82 14.58 -28.92
C GLY A 17 2.71 13.28 -28.11
N TYR A 18 3.11 13.30 -26.85
CA TYR A 18 2.86 12.19 -25.93
C TYR A 18 1.38 12.07 -25.59
N GLU A 19 1.02 10.92 -25.05
CA GLU A 19 -0.32 10.62 -24.55
C GLU A 19 -0.25 10.13 -23.11
N HIS A 20 -1.04 10.73 -22.25
CA HIS A 20 -1.22 10.29 -20.86
C HIS A 20 -2.38 9.32 -20.79
N VAL A 21 -2.09 8.06 -20.52
CA VAL A 21 -3.06 6.97 -20.44
C VAL A 21 -3.19 6.50 -19.00
N VAL A 22 -4.41 6.45 -18.49
CA VAL A 22 -4.75 5.79 -17.22
C VAL A 22 -5.53 4.53 -17.55
N ALA A 23 -5.11 3.41 -17.03
CA ALA A 23 -5.71 2.12 -17.31
C ALA A 23 -5.75 1.24 -16.05
N VAL A 24 -6.50 0.16 -16.15
CA VAL A 24 -6.54 -0.93 -15.16
C VAL A 24 -6.16 -2.22 -15.89
N ALA A 25 -5.18 -2.91 -15.35
CA ALA A 25 -4.78 -4.23 -15.83
C ALA A 25 -5.43 -5.32 -14.97
N THR A 26 -6.04 -6.32 -15.61
CA THR A 26 -6.43 -7.56 -14.96
C THR A 26 -5.28 -8.56 -15.08
N VAL A 27 -4.85 -9.10 -13.96
CA VAL A 27 -3.77 -10.09 -13.87
C VAL A 27 -4.36 -11.40 -13.39
N ALA A 28 -3.97 -12.51 -14.03
CA ALA A 28 -4.30 -13.84 -13.60
C ALA A 28 -3.04 -14.62 -13.19
N LEU A 29 -3.12 -15.29 -12.06
CA LEU A 29 -2.06 -16.12 -11.52
C LEU A 29 -2.56 -17.54 -11.30
N ASP A 30 -1.79 -18.50 -11.78
CA ASP A 30 -1.99 -19.91 -11.41
C ASP A 30 -1.23 -20.19 -10.12
N PRO A 31 -1.93 -20.54 -9.02
CA PRO A 31 -1.25 -20.89 -7.76
C PRO A 31 -0.40 -22.16 -7.85
N ALA A 32 -0.63 -23.02 -8.86
CA ALA A 32 0.14 -24.24 -9.08
C ALA A 32 1.41 -24.01 -9.93
N ASP A 33 1.52 -22.87 -10.60
CA ASP A 33 2.72 -22.53 -11.39
C ASP A 33 3.93 -22.30 -10.47
N PRO A 34 5.02 -23.07 -10.63
CA PRO A 34 6.25 -22.86 -9.83
C PRO A 34 6.82 -21.44 -9.89
N ALA A 35 6.59 -20.71 -10.97
CA ALA A 35 7.00 -19.31 -11.09
C ALA A 35 6.30 -18.39 -10.08
N ASN A 36 5.15 -18.80 -9.56
CA ASN A 36 4.37 -18.06 -8.58
C ASN A 36 4.61 -18.53 -7.13
N ALA A 37 5.45 -19.54 -6.91
CA ALA A 37 5.70 -20.14 -5.59
C ALA A 37 6.22 -19.15 -4.53
N ALA A 38 6.86 -18.05 -4.96
CA ALA A 38 7.36 -17.01 -4.07
C ALA A 38 6.26 -16.05 -3.57
N ILE A 39 5.05 -16.10 -4.15
CA ILE A 39 3.93 -15.23 -3.75
C ILE A 39 3.28 -15.84 -2.51
N VAL A 40 3.52 -15.22 -1.36
CA VAL A 40 3.04 -15.71 -0.07
C VAL A 40 1.50 -15.74 -0.05
N ASP A 41 0.94 -16.86 0.41
CA ASP A 41 -0.51 -17.10 0.55
C ASP A 41 -1.32 -17.08 -0.77
N LEU A 42 -0.67 -17.08 -1.94
CA LEU A 42 -1.40 -17.16 -3.21
C LEU A 42 -2.28 -18.41 -3.30
N ALA A 43 -1.79 -19.54 -2.78
CA ALA A 43 -2.55 -20.79 -2.76
C ALA A 43 -3.82 -20.73 -1.89
N ARG A 44 -3.89 -19.78 -0.95
CA ARG A 44 -5.03 -19.52 -0.07
C ARG A 44 -6.01 -18.49 -0.64
N ALA A 45 -5.70 -17.85 -1.75
CA ALA A 45 -6.61 -16.90 -2.39
C ALA A 45 -7.82 -17.60 -3.00
N ARG A 46 -8.94 -16.88 -3.05
CA ARG A 46 -10.13 -17.35 -3.80
C ARG A 46 -9.76 -17.55 -5.26
N ARG A 47 -10.12 -18.69 -5.81
CA ARG A 47 -9.92 -19.03 -7.22
C ARG A 47 -11.22 -18.89 -7.98
N ASP A 48 -11.12 -18.49 -9.24
CA ASP A 48 -12.22 -18.52 -10.17
C ASP A 48 -12.51 -19.95 -10.66
N SER A 49 -13.54 -20.11 -11.50
CA SER A 49 -13.97 -21.41 -11.99
C SER A 49 -12.91 -22.17 -12.80
N ASP A 50 -11.94 -21.46 -13.35
CA ASP A 50 -10.79 -22.01 -14.09
C ASP A 50 -9.55 -22.27 -13.20
N GLY A 51 -9.66 -22.07 -11.90
CA GLY A 51 -8.61 -22.33 -10.90
C GLY A 51 -7.60 -21.20 -10.74
N LEU A 52 -7.75 -20.08 -11.45
CA LEU A 52 -6.85 -18.92 -11.38
C LEU A 52 -7.27 -17.94 -10.30
N VAL A 53 -6.30 -17.20 -9.81
CA VAL A 53 -6.49 -16.05 -8.92
C VAL A 53 -6.39 -14.79 -9.74
N ARG A 54 -7.47 -14.00 -9.81
CA ARG A 54 -7.52 -12.75 -10.55
C ARG A 54 -7.57 -11.55 -9.63
N PHE A 55 -6.92 -10.49 -10.07
CA PHE A 55 -6.94 -9.19 -9.39
C PHE A 55 -6.66 -8.06 -10.38
N GLU A 56 -7.00 -6.85 -9.98
CA GLU A 56 -6.75 -5.65 -10.77
C GLU A 56 -5.60 -4.81 -10.19
N THR A 57 -4.87 -4.14 -11.09
CA THR A 57 -3.87 -3.14 -10.72
C THR A 57 -3.99 -1.91 -11.59
N ASP A 58 -3.76 -0.74 -10.98
CA ASP A 58 -3.73 0.52 -11.71
C ASP A 58 -2.46 0.63 -12.53
N VAL A 59 -2.62 1.20 -13.72
CA VAL A 59 -1.55 1.48 -14.68
C VAL A 59 -1.65 2.93 -15.12
N VAL A 60 -0.54 3.65 -15.06
CA VAL A 60 -0.39 4.95 -15.70
C VAL A 60 0.75 4.86 -16.70
N LEU A 61 0.48 5.25 -17.94
CA LEU A 61 1.46 5.22 -19.02
C LEU A 61 1.53 6.60 -19.68
N LEU A 62 2.73 7.18 -19.69
CA LEU A 62 3.05 8.27 -20.59
C LEU A 62 3.63 7.65 -21.87
N ARG A 63 2.80 7.56 -22.90
CA ARG A 63 3.12 6.90 -24.16
C ARG A 63 3.80 7.86 -25.11
N ALA A 64 4.99 7.52 -25.57
CA ALA A 64 5.71 8.29 -26.59
C ALA A 64 4.99 8.21 -27.95
N PRO A 65 5.09 9.27 -28.79
CA PRO A 65 4.45 9.30 -30.11
C PRO A 65 5.04 8.29 -31.10
N ARG A 66 6.22 7.78 -30.83
CA ARG A 66 6.89 6.75 -31.62
C ARG A 66 7.35 5.61 -30.71
N PRO A 67 7.32 4.35 -31.19
CA PRO A 67 7.89 3.23 -30.46
C PRO A 67 9.34 3.51 -30.09
N GLY A 68 9.69 3.32 -28.82
CA GLY A 68 11.01 3.55 -28.27
C GLY A 68 11.20 2.74 -26.99
N GLY A 69 12.15 3.15 -26.17
CA GLY A 69 12.37 2.52 -24.87
C GLY A 69 11.21 2.75 -23.90
N LEU A 70 10.99 1.77 -23.01
CA LEU A 70 10.05 1.86 -21.92
C LEU A 70 10.84 1.99 -20.59
N LEU A 71 10.53 3.02 -19.82
CA LEU A 71 11.06 3.23 -18.51
C LEU A 71 9.99 2.91 -17.46
N GLN A 72 10.16 1.83 -16.73
CA GLN A 72 9.27 1.51 -15.62
C GLN A 72 9.73 2.21 -14.35
N VAL A 73 8.80 2.92 -13.72
CA VAL A 73 9.01 3.59 -12.44
C VAL A 73 8.28 2.84 -11.34
N VAL A 74 8.98 2.44 -10.30
CA VAL A 74 8.37 1.86 -9.10
C VAL A 74 7.71 2.97 -8.30
N ALA A 75 6.38 3.00 -8.29
CA ALA A 75 5.60 4.00 -7.59
C ALA A 75 5.75 3.82 -6.07
N ASN A 76 6.63 4.64 -5.45
CA ASN A 76 6.77 4.62 -3.98
C ASN A 76 5.48 5.12 -3.34
N ARG A 77 4.86 4.28 -2.49
CA ARG A 77 3.57 4.57 -1.86
C ARG A 77 2.46 4.92 -2.87
N GLY A 78 2.52 4.28 -4.04
CA GLY A 78 1.54 4.46 -5.11
C GLY A 78 1.62 5.79 -5.85
N LEU A 79 2.55 6.68 -5.51
CA LEU A 79 2.60 8.01 -6.10
C LEU A 79 3.09 7.97 -7.56
N VAL A 80 2.28 8.51 -8.45
CA VAL A 80 2.70 8.86 -9.80
C VAL A 80 3.43 10.20 -9.70
N THR A 81 4.74 10.12 -9.49
CA THR A 81 5.61 11.31 -9.43
C THR A 81 5.88 11.84 -10.83
N GLY A 82 6.46 13.05 -10.92
CA GLY A 82 6.96 13.58 -12.19
C GLY A 82 8.00 12.66 -12.83
N LEU A 83 8.39 13.01 -14.05
CA LEU A 83 9.27 12.17 -14.86
C LEU A 83 10.61 11.93 -14.15
N PRO A 84 11.09 10.68 -14.10
CA PRO A 84 12.38 10.36 -13.51
C PRO A 84 13.51 11.03 -14.28
N TYR A 85 14.64 11.22 -13.61
CA TYR A 85 15.84 11.88 -14.18
C TYR A 85 15.62 13.29 -14.71
N SER A 86 14.49 13.92 -14.37
CA SER A 86 14.22 15.31 -14.74
C SER A 86 14.71 16.27 -13.67
N ALA A 87 15.37 17.35 -14.07
CA ALA A 87 15.74 18.41 -13.14
C ALA A 87 14.49 19.13 -12.62
N GLY A 88 14.47 19.43 -11.34
CA GLY A 88 13.36 20.04 -10.64
C GLY A 88 12.61 19.05 -9.75
N LEU A 89 12.02 19.59 -8.68
CA LEU A 89 11.17 18.78 -7.80
C LEU A 89 9.90 18.38 -8.56
N ALA A 90 9.73 17.11 -8.77
CA ALA A 90 8.48 16.54 -9.22
C ALA A 90 7.40 16.86 -8.19
N ARG A 91 6.62 17.90 -8.43
CA ARG A 91 5.42 18.15 -7.64
C ARG A 91 4.37 17.15 -8.08
N VAL A 92 3.97 16.29 -7.16
CA VAL A 92 2.75 15.51 -7.33
C VAL A 92 1.59 16.49 -7.34
N ALA A 93 1.04 16.75 -8.51
CA ALA A 93 -0.19 17.51 -8.57
C ALA A 93 -1.34 16.64 -8.06
N PRO A 94 -2.22 17.17 -7.19
CA PRO A 94 -3.40 16.43 -6.70
C PRO A 94 -4.33 15.96 -7.82
N THR A 95 -4.20 16.54 -9.01
CA THR A 95 -4.99 16.25 -10.21
C THR A 95 -4.49 15.04 -11.01
N GLY A 96 -3.41 14.37 -10.58
CA GLY A 96 -2.80 13.29 -11.36
C GLY A 96 -1.98 13.76 -12.57
N GLN A 97 -1.73 15.04 -12.71
CA GLN A 97 -0.87 15.57 -13.78
C GLN A 97 0.60 15.21 -13.51
N ILE A 98 1.25 14.67 -14.54
CA ILE A 98 2.67 14.34 -14.51
C ILE A 98 3.47 15.60 -14.84
N ALA A 99 4.42 15.98 -13.97
CA ALA A 99 5.32 17.08 -14.25
C ALA A 99 6.44 16.63 -15.20
N ALA A 100 6.64 17.32 -16.32
CA ALA A 100 7.68 16.99 -17.30
C ALA A 100 9.11 17.29 -16.79
N GLY A 101 9.24 18.13 -15.75
CA GLY A 101 10.53 18.64 -15.31
C GLY A 101 11.22 19.43 -16.44
N ASP A 102 12.50 19.14 -16.69
CA ASP A 102 13.26 19.72 -17.80
C ASP A 102 12.98 19.08 -19.17
N GLY A 103 12.07 18.09 -19.22
CA GLY A 103 11.69 17.39 -20.44
C GLY A 103 12.73 16.40 -20.98
N TRP A 104 13.74 16.02 -20.20
CA TRP A 104 14.80 15.09 -20.66
C TRP A 104 14.24 13.77 -21.18
N VAL A 105 13.28 13.17 -20.45
CA VAL A 105 12.63 11.91 -20.84
C VAL A 105 11.89 12.04 -22.17
N LEU A 106 11.17 13.17 -22.34
CA LEU A 106 10.40 13.43 -23.56
C LEU A 106 11.34 13.60 -24.77
N ARG A 107 12.41 14.36 -24.62
CA ARG A 107 13.43 14.53 -25.70
C ARG A 107 14.11 13.21 -26.09
N ARG A 108 14.16 12.22 -25.21
CA ARG A 108 14.70 10.88 -25.49
C ARG A 108 13.68 9.95 -26.16
N GLY A 109 12.43 10.36 -26.30
CA GLY A 109 11.37 9.53 -26.86
C GLY A 109 11.04 8.29 -26.02
N LEU A 110 11.26 8.35 -24.68
CA LEU A 110 10.99 7.24 -23.79
C LEU A 110 9.53 7.26 -23.34
N SER A 111 8.85 6.13 -23.41
CA SER A 111 7.60 5.93 -22.70
C SER A 111 7.87 5.66 -21.22
N VAL A 112 6.97 6.10 -20.34
CA VAL A 112 7.13 5.91 -18.89
C VAL A 112 5.90 5.19 -18.33
N LEU A 113 6.14 4.14 -17.54
CA LEU A 113 5.12 3.27 -16.98
C LEU A 113 5.18 3.29 -15.46
N TRP A 114 4.04 3.52 -14.81
CA TRP A 114 3.80 3.27 -13.39
C TRP A 114 2.76 2.17 -13.26
N VAL A 115 3.02 1.19 -12.38
CA VAL A 115 2.11 0.10 -12.09
C VAL A 115 1.88 0.06 -10.58
N GLY A 116 0.63 -0.12 -10.16
CA GLY A 116 0.28 -0.33 -8.76
C GLY A 116 0.87 -1.66 -8.26
N TRP A 117 1.58 -1.63 -7.13
CA TRP A 117 2.20 -2.81 -6.54
C TRP A 117 1.92 -2.93 -5.03
N GLN A 118 1.31 -1.90 -4.45
CA GLN A 118 0.94 -1.86 -3.04
C GLN A 118 -0.58 -1.88 -2.90
N TRP A 119 -1.08 -2.74 -2.03
CA TRP A 119 -2.51 -2.96 -1.82
C TRP A 119 -3.15 -1.95 -0.86
N ASP A 120 -2.35 -1.32 0.01
CA ASP A 120 -2.81 -0.37 1.02
C ASP A 120 -2.93 1.07 0.49
N ILE A 121 -2.82 1.26 -0.81
CA ILE A 121 -2.98 2.56 -1.45
C ILE A 121 -4.46 2.86 -1.70
N GLU A 122 -4.93 4.00 -1.26
CA GLU A 122 -6.24 4.52 -1.66
C GLU A 122 -6.18 4.98 -3.12
N ARG A 123 -6.92 4.28 -3.99
CA ARG A 123 -6.92 4.53 -5.44
C ARG A 123 -7.57 5.88 -5.74
N ARG A 124 -6.83 6.78 -6.36
CA ARG A 124 -7.25 8.14 -6.69
C ARG A 124 -6.39 8.71 -7.83
N PRO A 125 -6.79 9.81 -8.50
CA PRO A 125 -5.94 10.46 -9.49
C PRO A 125 -4.54 10.77 -8.93
N GLY A 126 -3.49 10.39 -9.66
CA GLY A 126 -2.10 10.55 -9.24
C GLY A 126 -1.56 9.49 -8.28
N ALA A 127 -2.35 8.47 -7.97
CA ALA A 127 -1.92 7.29 -7.23
C ALA A 127 -2.29 6.00 -7.97
N VAL A 128 -1.42 5.00 -7.89
CA VAL A 128 -1.63 3.66 -8.45
C VAL A 128 -1.57 2.63 -7.34
N GLY A 129 -2.57 1.81 -7.23
CA GLY A 129 -2.73 0.77 -6.22
C GLY A 129 -3.01 -0.60 -6.85
N LEU A 130 -2.95 -1.60 -6.01
CA LEU A 130 -3.22 -3.00 -6.34
C LEU A 130 -4.42 -3.46 -5.53
N ASP A 131 -5.41 -4.05 -6.18
CA ASP A 131 -6.51 -4.74 -5.50
C ASP A 131 -6.10 -6.19 -5.19
N ALA A 132 -5.33 -6.35 -4.12
CA ALA A 132 -4.78 -7.65 -3.76
C ALA A 132 -5.88 -8.62 -3.30
N PRO A 133 -5.88 -9.88 -3.78
CA PRO A 133 -6.81 -10.91 -3.32
C PRO A 133 -6.68 -11.14 -1.82
N GLU A 134 -7.78 -11.49 -1.17
CA GLU A 134 -7.76 -11.90 0.23
C GLU A 134 -7.28 -13.36 0.36
N ALA A 135 -6.39 -13.61 1.32
CA ALA A 135 -6.04 -14.96 1.72
C ALA A 135 -7.13 -15.50 2.64
N LEU A 136 -7.55 -16.74 2.43
CA LEU A 136 -8.59 -17.42 3.18
C LEU A 136 -8.01 -18.42 4.18
N GLY A 137 -8.63 -18.54 5.34
CA GLY A 137 -8.40 -19.61 6.29
C GLY A 137 -8.95 -20.96 5.81
N ASP A 138 -8.71 -22.01 6.58
CA ASP A 138 -9.20 -23.35 6.26
C ASP A 138 -10.74 -23.45 6.41
N ASP A 139 -11.35 -22.48 7.09
CA ASP A 139 -12.79 -22.28 7.23
C ASP A 139 -13.42 -21.48 6.05
N GLY A 140 -12.61 -21.03 5.09
CA GLY A 140 -13.05 -20.23 3.96
C GLY A 140 -13.27 -18.74 4.26
N GLU A 141 -13.04 -18.32 5.51
CA GLU A 141 -13.14 -16.91 5.91
C GLU A 141 -11.82 -16.16 5.64
N PRO A 142 -11.85 -14.83 5.47
CA PRO A 142 -10.62 -14.04 5.32
C PRO A 142 -9.65 -14.28 6.47
N LEU A 143 -8.39 -14.55 6.10
CA LEU A 143 -7.34 -14.80 7.08
C LEU A 143 -7.14 -13.54 7.93
N ARG A 144 -7.18 -13.75 9.25
CA ARG A 144 -6.89 -12.69 10.21
C ARG A 144 -5.42 -12.73 10.58
N GLY A 145 -4.82 -11.57 10.77
CA GLY A 145 -3.41 -11.46 11.15
C GLY A 145 -3.19 -10.39 12.20
N GLN A 146 -2.08 -10.50 12.91
CA GLN A 146 -1.66 -9.45 13.83
C GLN A 146 -1.09 -8.26 13.06
N ALA A 147 -1.67 -7.08 13.22
CA ALA A 147 -1.14 -5.82 12.71
C ALA A 147 -0.32 -5.12 13.78
N ARG A 148 0.72 -4.44 13.34
CA ARG A 148 1.52 -3.53 14.16
C ARG A 148 1.60 -2.19 13.44
N LEU A 149 0.94 -1.18 14.01
CA LEU A 149 0.90 0.17 13.49
C LEU A 149 1.76 1.10 14.34
N GLY A 150 2.91 1.53 13.80
CA GLY A 150 3.75 2.56 14.41
C GLY A 150 3.44 3.93 13.84
N PHE A 151 3.32 4.95 14.71
CA PHE A 151 3.05 6.31 14.25
C PHE A 151 3.60 7.37 15.20
N GLN A 152 3.85 8.56 14.64
CA GLN A 152 4.29 9.74 15.38
C GLN A 152 3.44 10.93 14.93
N PRO A 153 2.50 11.41 15.76
CA PRO A 153 1.68 12.57 15.41
C PRO A 153 2.54 13.82 15.20
N VAL A 154 2.27 14.56 14.13
CA VAL A 154 2.90 15.88 13.88
C VAL A 154 2.33 16.92 14.84
N ALA A 155 1.03 16.84 15.13
CA ALA A 155 0.31 17.65 16.09
C ALA A 155 -0.51 16.74 17.02
N GLY A 156 -0.87 17.22 18.21
CA GLY A 156 -1.73 16.46 19.09
C GLY A 156 -3.08 16.15 18.46
N GLN A 157 -3.55 14.91 18.62
CA GLN A 157 -4.83 14.45 18.06
C GLN A 157 -5.50 13.47 19.02
N ALA A 158 -6.81 13.58 19.22
CA ALA A 158 -7.55 12.69 20.11
C ALA A 158 -7.77 11.31 19.47
N ARG A 159 -8.00 11.27 18.16
CA ARG A 159 -8.38 10.09 17.39
C ARG A 159 -7.40 9.84 16.25
N ARG A 160 -7.09 8.58 16.00
CA ARG A 160 -6.17 8.15 14.95
C ARG A 160 -6.82 7.09 14.08
N ARG A 161 -6.68 7.22 12.74
CA ARG A 161 -7.06 6.17 11.78
C ARG A 161 -6.03 5.05 11.80
N LEU A 162 -6.46 3.80 11.67
CA LEU A 162 -5.61 2.60 11.60
C LEU A 162 -4.96 2.44 10.22
N ALA A 163 -4.38 3.51 9.72
CA ALA A 163 -3.70 3.57 8.45
C ALA A 163 -2.29 4.13 8.63
N ASP A 164 -1.40 3.77 7.71
CA ASP A 164 -0.09 4.40 7.65
C ASP A 164 -0.22 5.82 7.10
N GLU A 165 0.18 6.80 7.86
CA GLU A 165 0.21 8.21 7.44
C GLU A 165 1.66 8.67 7.44
N VAL A 166 2.32 8.56 6.28
CA VAL A 166 3.73 8.96 6.18
C VAL A 166 3.87 10.48 6.12
N LEU A 167 3.09 11.13 5.30
CA LEU A 167 3.02 12.60 5.18
C LEU A 167 1.66 12.98 4.58
N PRO A 168 1.02 14.07 5.01
CA PRO A 168 -0.27 14.51 4.46
C PRO A 168 -0.29 14.71 2.94
N ILE A 169 0.87 15.05 2.35
CA ILE A 169 1.03 15.25 0.90
C ILE A 169 1.08 13.93 0.11
N MET A 170 1.32 12.80 0.76
CA MET A 170 1.48 11.50 0.10
C MET A 170 0.18 10.72 -0.06
N GLY A 171 -0.94 11.30 0.35
CA GLY A 171 -2.26 10.67 0.21
C GLY A 171 -2.67 9.82 1.40
N GLN A 172 -3.84 9.24 1.29
CA GLN A 172 -4.41 8.38 2.31
C GLN A 172 -4.14 6.93 1.96
N PHE A 173 -3.85 6.14 2.99
CA PHE A 173 -3.71 4.69 2.88
C PHE A 173 -4.98 4.02 3.38
N GLN A 174 -5.26 2.82 2.87
CA GLN A 174 -6.36 2.01 3.36
C GLN A 174 -6.12 1.66 4.83
N ALA A 175 -7.17 1.73 5.64
CA ALA A 175 -7.08 1.30 7.01
C ALA A 175 -6.96 -0.22 7.10
N LEU A 176 -6.10 -0.68 8.01
CA LEU A 176 -6.07 -2.05 8.48
C LEU A 176 -7.16 -2.21 9.54
N ALA A 177 -8.39 -2.45 9.12
CA ALA A 177 -9.52 -2.51 10.03
C ALA A 177 -9.34 -3.60 11.10
N ALA A 178 -9.60 -3.25 12.37
CA ALA A 178 -9.56 -4.20 13.47
C ALA A 178 -10.64 -5.29 13.27
N ALA A 179 -10.28 -6.54 13.53
CA ALA A 179 -11.22 -7.66 13.48
C ALA A 179 -12.30 -7.52 14.57
N ASP A 180 -11.87 -7.16 15.77
CA ASP A 180 -12.73 -6.92 16.94
C ASP A 180 -12.24 -5.66 17.68
N PRO A 181 -13.01 -4.57 17.72
CA PRO A 181 -12.69 -3.41 18.53
C PRO A 181 -12.62 -3.68 20.03
N GLY A 182 -13.27 -4.74 20.50
CA GLY A 182 -13.25 -5.19 21.89
C GLY A 182 -12.10 -6.13 22.24
N GLU A 183 -11.18 -6.45 21.31
CA GLU A 183 -10.10 -7.41 21.51
C GLU A 183 -9.25 -7.11 22.76
N PRO A 184 -9.24 -8.00 23.78
CA PRO A 184 -8.47 -7.76 25.01
C PRO A 184 -6.97 -7.82 24.81
N ALA A 185 -6.50 -8.57 23.80
CA ALA A 185 -5.09 -8.76 23.48
C ALA A 185 -4.46 -7.57 22.73
N ALA A 186 -5.30 -6.62 22.26
CA ALA A 186 -4.78 -5.42 21.63
C ALA A 186 -3.98 -4.57 22.62
N ALA A 187 -2.83 -4.06 22.20
CA ALA A 187 -1.90 -3.34 23.05
C ALA A 187 -1.42 -2.04 22.40
N LEU A 188 -1.41 -0.97 23.19
CA LEU A 188 -0.84 0.31 22.82
C LEU A 188 0.40 0.58 23.68
N THR A 189 1.51 0.94 23.03
CA THR A 189 2.71 1.42 23.72
C THR A 189 3.08 2.80 23.25
N GLU A 190 3.81 3.54 24.09
CA GLU A 190 4.37 4.85 23.76
C GLU A 190 5.86 4.89 24.04
N ARG A 191 6.59 5.78 23.34
CA ARG A 191 8.02 6.03 23.51
C ARG A 191 8.31 7.51 23.34
N ASP A 192 9.29 8.02 24.06
CA ASP A 192 9.68 9.43 23.95
C ASP A 192 10.50 9.70 22.67
N TRP A 193 11.21 8.68 22.12
CA TRP A 193 11.95 8.73 20.85
C TRP A 193 11.90 7.36 20.15
N PHE A 194 12.23 7.33 18.89
CA PHE A 194 12.06 6.16 18.01
C PHE A 194 12.61 4.84 18.58
N ASN A 195 13.81 4.85 19.14
CA ASN A 195 14.46 3.68 19.77
C ASN A 195 14.38 3.67 21.30
N GLY A 196 13.53 4.52 21.89
CA GLY A 196 13.34 4.58 23.33
C GLY A 196 12.65 3.33 23.88
N PRO A 197 12.75 3.09 25.20
CA PRO A 197 12.05 1.99 25.83
C PRO A 197 10.54 2.18 25.71
N PRO A 198 9.79 1.13 25.30
CA PRO A 198 8.35 1.20 25.22
C PRO A 198 7.73 1.21 26.62
N ARG A 199 6.71 2.04 26.82
CA ARG A 199 5.85 2.03 27.98
C ARG A 199 4.45 1.61 27.55
N THR A 200 3.87 0.64 28.20
CA THR A 200 2.49 0.21 27.92
C THR A 200 1.52 1.29 28.38
N VAL A 201 0.61 1.67 27.49
CA VAL A 201 -0.54 2.52 27.83
C VAL A 201 -1.64 1.62 28.40
N PRO A 202 -2.13 1.85 29.62
CA PRO A 202 -3.19 1.04 30.22
C PRO A 202 -4.43 0.94 29.33
N ARG A 203 -5.06 -0.24 29.26
CA ARG A 203 -6.14 -0.54 28.32
C ARG A 203 -7.38 0.32 28.53
N ASP A 204 -7.63 0.77 29.75
CA ASP A 204 -8.71 1.67 30.15
C ASP A 204 -8.52 3.12 29.70
N ARG A 205 -7.29 3.49 29.27
CA ARG A 205 -6.96 4.83 28.80
C ARG A 205 -7.15 5.02 27.30
N TRP A 206 -7.42 3.95 26.56
CA TRP A 206 -7.60 4.01 25.11
C TRP A 206 -8.61 2.98 24.63
N ARG A 207 -9.22 3.24 23.46
CA ARG A 207 -10.23 2.35 22.88
C ARG A 207 -10.25 2.47 21.37
N PHE A 208 -10.70 1.42 20.70
CA PHE A 208 -11.18 1.56 19.33
C PHE A 208 -12.54 2.24 19.35
N THR A 209 -12.70 3.33 18.59
CA THR A 209 -14.01 4.00 18.43
C THR A 209 -14.86 3.32 17.38
N ASP A 210 -14.21 2.66 16.43
CA ASP A 210 -14.77 1.78 15.42
C ASP A 210 -13.66 0.84 14.90
N ARG A 211 -13.93 0.10 13.79
CA ARG A 211 -12.95 -0.83 13.24
C ARG A 211 -11.73 -0.16 12.60
N GLU A 212 -11.81 1.11 12.29
CA GLU A 212 -10.75 1.84 11.59
C GLU A 212 -10.08 2.92 12.42
N HIS A 213 -10.52 3.16 13.63
CA HIS A 213 -9.98 4.25 14.45
C HIS A 213 -9.74 3.84 15.90
N VAL A 214 -8.73 4.45 16.47
CA VAL A 214 -8.35 4.38 17.89
C VAL A 214 -8.34 5.76 18.51
N GLU A 215 -8.72 5.86 19.77
CA GLU A 215 -8.74 7.08 20.58
C GLU A 215 -7.95 6.84 21.87
N LEU A 216 -7.24 7.87 22.31
CA LEU A 216 -6.47 7.89 23.58
C LEU A 216 -7.00 9.01 24.46
N ASP A 217 -7.28 8.70 25.72
CA ASP A 217 -7.67 9.69 26.72
C ASP A 217 -6.56 10.73 26.94
N GLY A 218 -6.91 11.99 26.78
CA GLY A 218 -5.94 13.09 26.75
C GLY A 218 -5.23 13.27 25.41
N GLY A 219 -5.50 12.39 24.41
CA GLY A 219 -5.00 12.46 23.07
C GLY A 219 -3.58 11.92 22.89
N PHE A 220 -3.24 11.67 21.64
CA PHE A 220 -1.89 11.31 21.20
C PHE A 220 -1.02 12.57 21.15
N ALA A 221 0.04 12.62 21.94
CA ALA A 221 0.92 13.79 22.01
C ALA A 221 1.76 13.94 20.73
N ALA A 222 1.94 15.19 20.30
CA ALA A 222 2.82 15.51 19.18
C ALA A 222 4.25 14.99 19.44
N ARG A 223 4.89 14.49 18.37
CA ARG A 223 6.29 14.01 18.36
C ARG A 223 6.58 12.83 19.28
N ARG A 224 5.59 12.24 19.95
CA ARG A 224 5.74 10.99 20.69
C ARG A 224 5.50 9.81 19.76
N HIS A 225 6.26 8.75 19.93
CA HIS A 225 6.08 7.52 19.14
C HIS A 225 5.07 6.61 19.83
N TYR A 226 4.13 6.14 19.07
CA TYR A 226 3.14 5.14 19.49
C TYR A 226 3.26 3.89 18.63
N GLU A 227 2.97 2.74 19.24
CA GLU A 227 2.86 1.47 18.52
C GLU A 227 1.62 0.74 19.01
N LEU A 228 0.68 0.47 18.12
CA LEU A 228 -0.54 -0.27 18.37
C LEU A 228 -0.43 -1.66 17.73
N THR A 229 -0.66 -2.71 18.52
CA THR A 229 -0.73 -4.09 18.06
C THR A 229 -2.15 -4.62 18.26
N TYR A 230 -2.72 -5.21 17.23
CA TYR A 230 -4.11 -5.72 17.23
C TYR A 230 -4.31 -6.75 16.11
N THR A 231 -5.43 -7.51 16.16
CA THR A 231 -5.80 -8.43 15.07
C THR A 231 -6.53 -7.69 13.96
N THR A 232 -6.06 -7.82 12.70
CA THR A 232 -6.75 -7.25 11.54
C THR A 232 -7.90 -8.10 11.09
N ARG A 233 -8.87 -7.47 10.41
CA ARG A 233 -10.01 -8.17 9.81
C ARG A 233 -9.61 -9.04 8.62
N ARG A 234 -8.57 -8.68 7.87
CA ARG A 234 -8.13 -9.38 6.67
C ARG A 234 -6.62 -9.27 6.46
N CYS A 235 -6.04 -10.30 5.85
CA CYS A 235 -4.69 -10.29 5.33
C CYS A 235 -4.74 -10.50 3.82
N PRO A 236 -4.39 -9.52 3.00
CA PRO A 236 -4.26 -9.72 1.56
C PRO A 236 -3.11 -10.68 1.22
N VAL A 237 -3.24 -11.38 0.10
CA VAL A 237 -2.15 -12.17 -0.49
C VAL A 237 -0.92 -11.31 -0.68
N ASN A 238 0.25 -11.85 -0.37
CA ASN A 238 1.53 -11.14 -0.43
C ASN A 238 1.59 -9.85 0.42
N ALA A 239 0.68 -9.66 1.37
CA ALA A 239 0.75 -8.59 2.36
C ALA A 239 1.94 -8.76 3.32
N SER A 240 2.87 -9.63 2.97
CA SER A 240 3.94 -10.22 3.76
C SER A 240 4.85 -9.25 4.49
N TYR A 241 4.85 -7.99 4.14
CA TYR A 241 5.73 -7.03 4.82
C TYR A 241 5.14 -6.46 6.12
N ARG A 242 3.81 -6.49 6.32
CA ARG A 242 3.16 -5.95 7.53
C ARG A 242 2.35 -6.98 8.33
N CYS A 243 1.66 -7.92 7.68
CA CYS A 243 0.93 -8.97 8.37
C CYS A 243 1.79 -10.21 8.65
N SER A 244 2.64 -10.68 7.74
CA SER A 244 3.37 -11.94 7.90
C SER A 244 4.58 -11.88 8.82
N ARG A 245 5.20 -10.72 9.05
CA ARG A 245 6.20 -10.58 10.13
C ARG A 245 5.58 -10.70 11.51
N ALA A 246 4.28 -10.49 11.62
CA ALA A 246 3.55 -10.65 12.88
C ALA A 246 3.04 -12.08 13.08
N CYS A 247 2.83 -12.86 12.02
CA CYS A 247 2.34 -14.25 12.09
C CYS A 247 3.44 -15.30 12.29
N ARG A 248 4.73 -14.94 12.24
CA ARG A 248 5.83 -15.84 12.65
C ARG A 248 6.41 -15.37 13.97
N PRO A 249 6.47 -16.24 14.99
CA PRO A 249 7.29 -15.94 16.16
C PRO A 249 8.73 -15.71 15.68
N PHE A 250 9.35 -14.63 16.12
CA PHE A 250 10.76 -14.38 15.90
C PHE A 250 11.56 -15.59 16.38
N ALA A 251 12.11 -16.37 15.48
CA ALA A 251 13.22 -17.23 15.84
C ALA A 251 14.38 -16.32 16.25
N PRO A 252 14.96 -16.48 17.45
CA PRO A 252 16.12 -15.71 17.84
C PRO A 252 17.23 -15.96 16.83
N ILE A 253 17.82 -14.88 16.29
CA ILE A 253 19.06 -14.98 15.52
C ILE A 253 20.12 -15.39 16.53
N THR A 254 20.52 -16.65 16.51
CA THR A 254 21.71 -17.11 17.19
C THR A 254 22.92 -16.49 16.48
N PRO A 255 23.76 -15.72 17.17
CA PRO A 255 25.01 -15.27 16.58
C PRO A 255 25.91 -16.49 16.33
N GLY A 256 26.29 -16.70 15.08
CA GLY A 256 27.35 -17.62 14.69
C GLY A 256 28.69 -16.90 14.72
#